data_eab5a8a14ee23b66dff99db3007b2c2e
#
_entry.id   eab5a8a14ee23b66dff99db3007b2c2e
#
_cell.length_a   1.000
_cell.length_b   1.000
_cell.length_c   1.000
_cell.angle_alpha   90.00
_cell.angle_beta   90.00
_cell.angle_gamma   90.00
#
_symmetry.space_group_name_H-M   'P 1'
#
loop_
_entity.id
_entity.type
_entity.pdbx_description
1 polymer ?
#
loop_
_entity_poly.entity_id
_entity_poly.type
_entity_poly.pdbx_seq_one_letter_code
_entity_poly.pdbx_strand_id
1 'polypeptide(L)'
;NNLNSAGELEGAEIDFGNEACERMGVTCEWVTQDWDGIIPALLQGKYDIIIAGMSITEERKEKVNFTTGYMTDGARFAVLKNSGLANLNIAGMAKVNLNNAGGKEQAAIGQLIAAMDGKTVCVQSSTIHQNFLEKHMSGAVDVKLYQAVDDHNLDLAAGRCDAVLADVGSIIDFMESDGGVDVAFTGPTFSGGVFGDGVGGAVRKEDTDILEMWNAAIAEMSKDGTTAEITKEWFGRDISM
;
A
#
# COMPACT_ATOMS: atom_id res chain seq x y z
N ASN A 1 -2.10 8.18 5.20
CA ASN A 1 -2.05 9.00 6.43
C ASN A 1 -0.98 10.08 6.27
N ASN A 2 -1.35 11.31 6.50
CA ASN A 2 -0.51 12.49 6.27
C ASN A 2 -0.53 13.41 7.49
N LEU A 3 0.35 14.42 7.49
CA LEU A 3 0.22 15.56 8.38
C LEU A 3 -0.52 16.66 7.62
N ASN A 4 -1.57 17.23 8.23
CA ASN A 4 -2.26 18.38 7.70
C ASN A 4 -1.42 19.67 7.86
N SER A 5 -1.91 20.79 7.37
CA SER A 5 -1.21 22.07 7.46
C SER A 5 -0.98 22.58 8.90
N ALA A 6 -1.69 22.03 9.88
CA ALA A 6 -1.49 22.32 11.31
C ALA A 6 -0.47 21.37 11.97
N GLY A 7 0.02 20.37 11.24
CA GLY A 7 0.93 19.35 11.76
C GLY A 7 0.22 18.22 12.52
N GLU A 8 -1.08 18.06 12.33
CA GLU A 8 -1.87 16.99 12.93
C GLU A 8 -2.00 15.81 11.95
N LEU A 9 -2.06 14.60 12.48
CA LEU A 9 -2.27 13.41 11.67
C LEU A 9 -3.70 13.35 11.12
N GLU A 10 -3.83 13.11 9.83
CA GLU A 10 -5.10 12.88 9.14
C GLU A 10 -4.98 11.74 8.13
N GLY A 11 -6.10 11.17 7.72
CA GLY A 11 -6.15 10.11 6.70
C GLY A 11 -7.14 9.01 7.05
N ALA A 12 -7.44 8.20 6.04
CA ALA A 12 -8.43 7.12 6.17
C ALA A 12 -8.20 6.21 7.37
N GLU A 13 -6.95 5.86 7.66
CA GLU A 13 -6.64 4.96 8.76
C GLU A 13 -6.57 5.66 10.12
N ILE A 14 -6.38 6.98 10.16
CA ILE A 14 -6.54 7.76 11.38
C ILE A 14 -8.02 7.77 11.78
N ASP A 15 -8.93 8.05 10.84
CA ASP A 15 -10.36 8.02 11.10
C ASP A 15 -10.86 6.62 11.44
N PHE A 16 -10.41 5.61 10.68
CA PHE A 16 -10.71 4.21 10.94
C PHE A 16 -10.26 3.77 12.35
N GLY A 17 -9.03 4.11 12.73
CA GLY A 17 -8.49 3.75 14.03
C GLY A 17 -9.18 4.49 15.18
N ASN A 18 -9.50 5.77 15.02
CA ASN A 18 -10.24 6.54 16.03
C ASN A 18 -11.63 5.95 16.25
N GLU A 19 -12.36 5.63 15.18
CA GLU A 19 -13.68 4.96 15.26
C GLU A 19 -13.59 3.60 15.92
N ALA A 20 -12.58 2.78 15.57
CA ALA A 20 -12.36 1.50 16.21
C ALA A 20 -12.10 1.66 17.72
N CYS A 21 -11.29 2.64 18.12
CA CYS A 21 -11.00 2.94 19.52
C CYS A 21 -12.24 3.40 20.29
N GLU A 22 -13.11 4.21 19.68
CA GLU A 22 -14.37 4.62 20.27
C GLU A 22 -15.28 3.40 20.55
N ARG A 23 -15.41 2.47 19.59
CA ARG A 23 -16.18 1.23 19.76
C ARG A 23 -15.62 0.32 20.82
N MET A 24 -14.30 0.23 20.94
CA MET A 24 -13.63 -0.52 22.00
C MET A 24 -13.73 0.15 23.37
N GLY A 25 -14.17 1.43 23.46
CA GLY A 25 -14.21 2.20 24.69
C GLY A 25 -12.84 2.55 25.25
N VAL A 26 -11.84 2.72 24.39
CA VAL A 26 -10.46 3.06 24.74
C VAL A 26 -10.04 4.37 24.05
N THR A 27 -8.99 5.01 24.56
CA THR A 27 -8.35 6.15 23.90
C THR A 27 -7.11 5.66 23.16
N CYS A 28 -7.00 5.99 21.88
CA CYS A 28 -5.82 5.71 21.09
C CYS A 28 -4.88 6.92 21.04
N GLU A 29 -3.59 6.67 21.17
CA GLU A 29 -2.54 7.64 20.98
C GLU A 29 -1.77 7.28 19.70
N TRP A 30 -1.62 8.24 18.81
CA TRP A 30 -0.94 8.03 17.53
C TRP A 30 0.55 8.31 17.65
N VAL A 31 1.36 7.38 17.14
CA VAL A 31 2.83 7.48 17.10
C VAL A 31 3.29 7.37 15.65
N THR A 32 4.03 8.36 15.16
CA THR A 32 4.65 8.29 13.83
C THR A 32 5.94 7.48 13.87
N GLN A 33 6.17 6.68 12.85
CA GLN A 33 7.35 5.83 12.74
C GLN A 33 7.72 5.65 11.26
N ASP A 34 9.01 5.72 10.94
CA ASP A 34 9.51 5.39 9.61
C ASP A 34 9.20 3.93 9.26
N TRP A 35 8.85 3.69 8.01
CA TRP A 35 8.38 2.38 7.54
C TRP A 35 9.36 1.24 7.82
N ASP A 36 10.66 1.44 7.54
CA ASP A 36 11.69 0.41 7.75
C ASP A 36 11.80 -0.06 9.21
N GLY A 37 11.46 0.82 10.17
CA GLY A 37 11.49 0.55 11.60
C GLY A 37 10.16 0.10 12.22
N ILE A 38 9.06 0.06 11.45
CA ILE A 38 7.71 -0.04 12.01
C ILE A 38 7.46 -1.38 12.74
N ILE A 39 7.78 -2.52 12.15
CA ILE A 39 7.65 -3.83 12.83
C ILE A 39 8.67 -3.97 13.98
N PRO A 40 9.96 -3.67 13.82
CA PRO A 40 10.92 -3.66 14.94
C PRO A 40 10.48 -2.81 16.13
N ALA A 41 9.89 -1.64 15.91
CA ALA A 41 9.43 -0.77 16.99
C ALA A 41 8.19 -1.35 17.71
N LEU A 42 7.25 -1.98 16.99
CA LEU A 42 6.15 -2.74 17.58
C LEU A 42 6.66 -3.85 18.49
N LEU A 43 7.62 -4.65 18.00
CA LEU A 43 8.21 -5.77 18.78
C LEU A 43 9.00 -5.30 20.01
N GLN A 44 9.47 -4.04 20.03
CA GLN A 44 10.09 -3.40 21.18
C GLN A 44 9.08 -2.76 22.15
N GLY A 45 7.79 -2.83 21.85
CA GLY A 45 6.72 -2.27 22.69
C GLY A 45 6.63 -0.75 22.66
N LYS A 46 7.05 -0.09 21.57
CA LYS A 46 6.90 1.37 21.43
C LYS A 46 5.44 1.78 21.19
N TYR A 47 4.63 0.90 20.68
CA TYR A 47 3.18 0.98 20.50
C TYR A 47 2.60 -0.43 20.45
N ASP A 48 1.27 -0.55 20.44
CA ASP A 48 0.58 -1.83 20.63
C ASP A 48 0.04 -2.40 19.33
N ILE A 49 -0.20 -1.54 18.34
CA ILE A 49 -0.69 -1.95 17.02
C ILE A 49 -0.14 -1.02 15.94
N ILE A 50 0.03 -1.55 14.73
CA ILE A 50 0.35 -0.79 13.54
C ILE A 50 -0.93 -0.66 12.70
N ILE A 51 -1.34 0.57 12.41
CA ILE A 51 -2.42 0.93 11.48
C ILE A 51 -1.82 1.92 10.47
N ALA A 52 -1.27 1.39 9.37
CA ALA A 52 -0.44 2.16 8.44
C ALA A 52 -0.38 1.53 7.03
N GLY A 53 -1.50 1.11 6.47
CA GLY A 53 -1.55 0.50 5.14
C GLY A 53 -0.80 -0.83 5.05
N MET A 54 -0.64 -1.54 6.18
CA MET A 54 0.21 -2.71 6.21
C MET A 54 -0.47 -3.92 5.59
N SER A 55 0.02 -4.35 4.41
CA SER A 55 -0.47 -5.54 3.74
C SER A 55 -0.23 -6.80 4.55
N ILE A 56 -1.25 -7.65 4.62
CA ILE A 56 -1.23 -8.96 5.26
C ILE A 56 -0.46 -9.92 4.37
N THR A 57 0.78 -10.25 4.71
CA THR A 57 1.62 -11.20 3.96
C THR A 57 2.12 -12.33 4.85
N GLU A 58 2.40 -13.50 4.27
CA GLU A 58 2.93 -14.65 5.01
C GLU A 58 4.29 -14.32 5.67
N GLU A 59 5.15 -13.57 4.99
CA GLU A 59 6.43 -13.13 5.54
C GLU A 59 6.26 -12.30 6.82
N ARG A 60 5.31 -11.34 6.81
CA ARG A 60 5.02 -10.50 7.98
C ARG A 60 4.35 -11.30 9.09
N LYS A 61 3.48 -12.25 8.74
CA LYS A 61 2.84 -13.18 9.69
C LYS A 61 3.85 -14.05 10.46
N GLU A 62 5.06 -14.24 9.97
CA GLU A 62 6.11 -14.92 10.74
C GLU A 62 6.50 -14.14 11.99
N LYS A 63 6.44 -12.80 11.95
CA LYS A 63 6.89 -11.89 13.01
C LYS A 63 5.76 -11.33 13.88
N VAL A 64 4.60 -11.07 13.29
CA VAL A 64 3.45 -10.41 13.93
C VAL A 64 2.16 -11.17 13.65
N ASN A 65 1.10 -10.90 14.43
CA ASN A 65 -0.26 -11.27 14.08
C ASN A 65 -0.96 -10.11 13.38
N PHE A 66 -1.94 -10.42 12.54
CA PHE A 66 -2.77 -9.44 11.87
C PHE A 66 -4.21 -9.54 12.33
N THR A 67 -4.87 -8.40 12.39
CA THR A 67 -6.33 -8.34 12.47
C THR A 67 -6.96 -8.93 11.21
N THR A 68 -8.27 -9.11 11.21
CA THR A 68 -9.05 -9.25 9.97
C THR A 68 -8.71 -8.07 9.05
N GLY A 69 -8.58 -8.34 7.74
CA GLY A 69 -8.38 -7.28 6.77
C GLY A 69 -9.57 -6.32 6.76
N TYR A 70 -9.31 -5.02 6.69
CA TYR A 70 -10.36 -4.00 6.71
C TYR A 70 -10.45 -3.19 5.42
N MET A 71 -9.38 -3.13 4.64
CA MET A 71 -9.41 -2.51 3.31
C MET A 71 -8.45 -3.19 2.35
N THR A 72 -8.64 -2.97 1.06
CA THR A 72 -7.74 -3.48 0.03
C THR A 72 -7.46 -2.39 -0.98
N ASP A 73 -6.19 -2.12 -1.21
CA ASP A 73 -5.74 -1.29 -2.31
C ASP A 73 -4.84 -2.13 -3.21
N GLY A 74 -4.80 -1.80 -4.48
CA GLY A 74 -3.93 -2.50 -5.42
C GLY A 74 -2.63 -1.74 -5.62
N ALA A 75 -1.58 -2.45 -6.04
CA ALA A 75 -0.35 -1.85 -6.48
C ALA A 75 -0.39 -1.54 -7.98
N ARG A 76 0.15 -0.39 -8.39
CA ARG A 76 0.21 -0.02 -9.80
C ARG A 76 1.44 0.80 -10.11
N PHE A 77 1.90 0.70 -11.35
CA PHE A 77 2.96 1.57 -11.83
C PHE A 77 2.42 2.95 -12.21
N ALA A 78 3.19 3.98 -11.90
CA ALA A 78 2.97 5.34 -12.39
C ALA A 78 4.21 5.84 -13.11
N VAL A 79 3.98 6.68 -14.11
CA VAL A 79 4.99 7.23 -15.03
C VAL A 79 4.63 8.66 -15.38
N LEU A 80 5.54 9.40 -15.98
CA LEU A 80 5.21 10.69 -16.59
C LEU A 80 4.30 10.48 -17.82
N LYS A 81 3.30 11.34 -18.00
CA LYS A 81 2.34 11.31 -19.12
C LYS A 81 3.01 11.35 -20.50
N ASN A 82 4.17 12.01 -20.60
CA ASN A 82 4.97 12.11 -21.82
C ASN A 82 6.01 10.99 -21.98
N SER A 83 6.04 10.03 -21.05
CA SER A 83 6.95 8.89 -21.12
C SER A 83 6.53 7.90 -22.20
N GLY A 84 7.51 7.22 -22.81
CA GLY A 84 7.26 6.07 -23.68
C GLY A 84 6.58 4.88 -22.98
N LEU A 85 6.54 4.88 -21.66
CA LEU A 85 5.84 3.90 -20.83
C LEU A 85 4.38 4.29 -20.53
N ALA A 86 3.93 5.48 -20.92
CA ALA A 86 2.54 5.89 -20.72
C ALA A 86 1.59 5.00 -21.54
N ASN A 87 0.44 4.68 -20.97
CA ASN A 87 -0.62 3.91 -21.62
C ASN A 87 -0.23 2.47 -22.04
N LEU A 88 0.67 1.81 -21.30
CA LEU A 88 0.99 0.40 -21.54
C LEU A 88 -0.28 -0.45 -21.44
N ASN A 89 -0.63 -1.11 -22.52
CA ASN A 89 -1.71 -2.09 -22.56
C ASN A 89 -1.11 -3.49 -22.40
N ILE A 90 -1.04 -3.96 -21.17
CA ILE A 90 -0.43 -5.25 -20.82
C ILE A 90 -1.46 -6.36 -20.94
N ALA A 91 -1.34 -7.21 -21.96
CA ALA A 91 -2.21 -8.37 -22.23
C ALA A 91 -3.73 -8.05 -22.25
N GLY A 92 -4.12 -6.77 -22.44
CA GLY A 92 -5.51 -6.34 -22.34
C GLY A 92 -6.11 -6.44 -20.93
N MET A 93 -5.30 -6.60 -19.90
CA MET A 93 -5.74 -6.77 -18.52
C MET A 93 -5.71 -5.44 -17.76
N ALA A 94 -6.83 -5.10 -17.14
CA ALA A 94 -6.90 -3.97 -16.20
C ALA A 94 -6.42 -4.36 -14.79
N LYS A 95 -6.55 -5.64 -14.42
CA LYS A 95 -6.16 -6.19 -13.12
C LYS A 95 -5.45 -7.52 -13.28
N VAL A 96 -4.42 -7.77 -12.47
CA VAL A 96 -3.65 -9.01 -12.38
C VAL A 96 -3.64 -9.47 -10.92
N ASN A 97 -4.26 -10.63 -10.65
CA ASN A 97 -4.23 -11.24 -9.32
C ASN A 97 -3.19 -12.37 -9.29
N LEU A 98 -2.14 -12.19 -8.50
CA LEU A 98 -1.02 -13.13 -8.45
C LEU A 98 -1.33 -14.43 -7.67
N ASN A 99 -2.43 -14.49 -6.93
CA ASN A 99 -2.92 -15.75 -6.33
C ASN A 99 -3.41 -16.73 -7.39
N ASN A 100 -3.85 -16.22 -8.54
CA ASN A 100 -4.35 -17.00 -9.66
C ASN A 100 -3.34 -17.06 -10.82
N ALA A 101 -2.04 -17.11 -10.53
CA ALA A 101 -0.96 -17.01 -11.53
C ALA A 101 -1.03 -18.07 -12.65
N GLY A 102 -2.08 -18.02 -13.44
CA GLY A 102 -2.27 -18.77 -14.67
C GLY A 102 -1.46 -18.17 -15.84
N GLY A 103 -1.61 -18.78 -17.02
CA GLY A 103 -0.84 -18.38 -18.20
C GLY A 103 -1.05 -16.92 -18.64
N LYS A 104 -2.22 -16.33 -18.34
CA LYS A 104 -2.52 -14.91 -18.69
C LYS A 104 -1.80 -13.93 -17.78
N GLU A 105 -1.79 -14.18 -16.49
CA GLU A 105 -1.11 -13.36 -15.50
C GLU A 105 0.41 -13.42 -15.69
N GLN A 106 0.96 -14.61 -15.96
CA GLN A 106 2.37 -14.77 -16.30
C GLN A 106 2.74 -14.05 -17.60
N ALA A 107 1.88 -14.12 -18.62
CA ALA A 107 2.09 -13.40 -19.86
C ALA A 107 2.06 -11.89 -19.65
N ALA A 108 1.16 -11.38 -18.78
CA ALA A 108 1.10 -9.98 -18.42
C ALA A 108 2.40 -9.50 -17.73
N ILE A 109 2.91 -10.28 -16.77
CA ILE A 109 4.21 -9.98 -16.13
C ILE A 109 5.33 -9.99 -17.16
N GLY A 110 5.39 -10.98 -18.05
CA GLY A 110 6.41 -11.05 -19.11
C GLY A 110 6.38 -9.83 -20.06
N GLN A 111 5.18 -9.38 -20.44
CA GLN A 111 5.03 -8.17 -21.27
C GLN A 111 5.46 -6.90 -20.53
N LEU A 112 5.13 -6.80 -19.23
CA LEU A 112 5.55 -5.68 -18.38
C LEU A 112 7.07 -5.63 -18.26
N ILE A 113 7.71 -6.77 -18.00
CA ILE A 113 9.17 -6.89 -17.93
C ILE A 113 9.79 -6.41 -19.24
N ALA A 114 9.29 -6.91 -20.37
CA ALA A 114 9.81 -6.52 -21.68
C ALA A 114 9.64 -5.02 -21.99
N ALA A 115 8.54 -4.41 -21.52
CA ALA A 115 8.29 -2.99 -21.72
C ALA A 115 9.17 -2.09 -20.81
N MET A 116 9.58 -2.60 -19.66
CA MET A 116 10.38 -1.86 -18.68
C MET A 116 11.86 -2.25 -18.65
N ASP A 117 12.31 -3.09 -19.58
CA ASP A 117 13.70 -3.53 -19.63
C ASP A 117 14.67 -2.34 -19.72
N GLY A 118 15.69 -2.34 -18.84
CA GLY A 118 16.69 -1.27 -18.71
C GLY A 118 16.15 0.05 -18.13
N LYS A 119 14.92 0.06 -17.54
CA LYS A 119 14.33 1.24 -16.93
C LYS A 119 14.66 1.34 -15.45
N THR A 120 14.72 2.57 -14.94
CA THR A 120 14.83 2.84 -13.49
C THR A 120 13.46 2.86 -12.87
N VAL A 121 13.19 1.90 -11.97
CA VAL A 121 11.95 1.84 -11.20
C VAL A 121 12.22 2.21 -9.75
N CYS A 122 11.57 3.25 -9.28
CA CYS A 122 11.69 3.76 -7.92
C CYS A 122 10.59 3.16 -7.03
N VAL A 123 10.95 2.82 -5.79
CA VAL A 123 10.06 2.12 -4.86
C VAL A 123 10.47 2.40 -3.42
N GLN A 124 9.51 2.40 -2.50
CA GLN A 124 9.81 2.47 -1.08
C GLN A 124 10.45 1.15 -0.60
N SER A 125 11.51 1.26 0.19
CA SER A 125 12.21 0.12 0.80
C SER A 125 11.34 -0.66 1.78
N SER A 126 11.65 -1.94 1.98
CA SER A 126 10.96 -2.84 2.92
C SER A 126 9.44 -3.01 2.66
N THR A 127 9.03 -2.81 1.40
CA THR A 127 7.63 -2.93 0.98
C THR A 127 7.37 -4.16 0.12
N ILE A 128 6.10 -4.52 0.01
CA ILE A 128 5.61 -5.53 -0.94
C ILE A 128 5.92 -5.15 -2.40
N HIS A 129 6.05 -3.86 -2.69
CA HIS A 129 6.39 -3.32 -4.00
C HIS A 129 7.85 -3.64 -4.36
N GLN A 130 8.78 -3.44 -3.41
CA GLN A 130 10.17 -3.88 -3.56
C GLN A 130 10.23 -5.39 -3.78
N ASN A 131 9.53 -6.18 -2.95
CA ASN A 131 9.49 -7.64 -3.08
C ASN A 131 8.97 -8.09 -4.46
N PHE A 132 7.99 -7.37 -5.03
CA PHE A 132 7.52 -7.65 -6.39
C PHE A 132 8.61 -7.42 -7.44
N LEU A 133 9.30 -6.30 -7.38
CA LEU A 133 10.38 -5.97 -8.33
C LEU A 133 11.52 -6.99 -8.22
N GLU A 134 11.94 -7.34 -7.01
CA GLU A 134 13.00 -8.34 -6.78
C GLU A 134 12.62 -9.73 -7.27
N LYS A 135 11.38 -10.14 -7.04
CA LYS A 135 10.90 -11.48 -7.40
C LYS A 135 10.64 -11.64 -8.89
N HIS A 136 10.07 -10.62 -9.54
CA HIS A 136 9.55 -10.75 -10.89
C HIS A 136 10.33 -9.96 -11.95
N MET A 137 11.05 -8.89 -11.57
CA MET A 137 11.71 -7.97 -12.50
C MET A 137 13.22 -7.85 -12.26
N SER A 138 13.78 -8.72 -11.39
CA SER A 138 15.23 -8.73 -11.12
C SER A 138 16.04 -8.92 -12.41
N GLY A 139 17.02 -8.05 -12.60
CA GLY A 139 17.89 -8.04 -13.79
C GLY A 139 17.27 -7.41 -15.04
N ALA A 140 15.99 -7.07 -15.03
CA ALA A 140 15.34 -6.34 -16.13
C ALA A 140 15.25 -4.85 -15.87
N VAL A 141 15.09 -4.44 -14.60
CA VAL A 141 14.98 -3.04 -14.21
C VAL A 141 16.07 -2.66 -13.21
N ASP A 142 16.45 -1.40 -13.20
CA ASP A 142 17.29 -0.80 -12.16
C ASP A 142 16.38 -0.33 -11.03
N VAL A 143 16.42 -1.00 -9.87
CA VAL A 143 15.60 -0.66 -8.72
C VAL A 143 16.29 0.40 -7.87
N LYS A 144 15.61 1.54 -7.64
CA LYS A 144 16.08 2.61 -6.76
C LYS A 144 15.19 2.69 -5.53
N LEU A 145 15.79 2.50 -4.35
CA LEU A 145 15.09 2.44 -3.07
C LEU A 145 15.03 3.81 -2.40
N TYR A 146 13.88 4.10 -1.78
CA TYR A 146 13.61 5.31 -1.02
C TYR A 146 13.04 4.97 0.36
N GLN A 147 13.26 5.82 1.35
CA GLN A 147 12.68 5.63 2.67
C GLN A 147 11.20 6.04 2.74
N ALA A 148 10.83 7.08 1.99
CA ALA A 148 9.47 7.61 1.95
C ALA A 148 8.87 7.57 0.54
N VAL A 149 7.55 7.43 0.48
CA VAL A 149 6.76 7.46 -0.78
C VAL A 149 6.90 8.81 -1.47
N ASP A 150 6.88 9.91 -0.72
CA ASP A 150 6.99 11.26 -1.27
C ASP A 150 8.30 11.49 -2.02
N ASP A 151 9.41 10.94 -1.50
CA ASP A 151 10.72 11.10 -2.13
C ASP A 151 10.78 10.46 -3.52
N HIS A 152 10.26 9.24 -3.69
CA HIS A 152 10.25 8.60 -5.01
C HIS A 152 9.22 9.23 -5.95
N ASN A 153 8.10 9.74 -5.44
CA ASN A 153 7.11 10.46 -6.23
C ASN A 153 7.70 11.77 -6.80
N LEU A 154 8.42 12.54 -5.97
CA LEU A 154 9.13 13.74 -6.41
C LEU A 154 10.24 13.42 -7.43
N ASP A 155 10.94 12.31 -7.27
CA ASP A 155 11.95 11.86 -8.22
C ASP A 155 11.34 11.42 -9.55
N LEU A 156 10.14 10.80 -9.54
CA LEU A 156 9.38 10.52 -10.75
C LEU A 156 9.00 11.82 -11.47
N ALA A 157 8.41 12.78 -10.76
CA ALA A 157 8.01 14.07 -11.34
C ALA A 157 9.18 14.85 -11.92
N ALA A 158 10.37 14.71 -11.33
CA ALA A 158 11.60 15.30 -11.82
C ALA A 158 12.29 14.50 -12.93
N GLY A 159 11.73 13.38 -13.38
CA GLY A 159 12.30 12.52 -14.43
C GLY A 159 13.55 11.75 -14.01
N ARG A 160 13.80 11.59 -12.71
CA ARG A 160 14.92 10.80 -12.17
C ARG A 160 14.58 9.31 -11.98
N CYS A 161 13.31 8.96 -12.16
CA CYS A 161 12.79 7.60 -12.30
C CYS A 161 12.02 7.50 -13.61
N ASP A 162 12.08 6.36 -14.28
CA ASP A 162 11.21 6.07 -15.43
C ASP A 162 9.81 5.68 -14.98
N ALA A 163 9.72 5.01 -13.84
CA ALA A 163 8.45 4.62 -13.21
C ALA A 163 8.59 4.54 -11.69
N VAL A 164 7.46 4.61 -10.98
CA VAL A 164 7.33 4.20 -9.58
C VAL A 164 6.34 3.05 -9.47
N LEU A 165 6.50 2.19 -8.46
CA LEU A 165 5.53 1.17 -8.08
C LEU A 165 5.10 1.44 -6.65
N ALA A 166 3.80 1.68 -6.43
CA ALA A 166 3.23 1.96 -5.12
C ALA A 166 1.74 1.58 -5.09
N ASP A 167 1.11 1.75 -3.92
CA ASP A 167 -0.33 1.60 -3.75
C ASP A 167 -1.09 2.64 -4.57
N VAL A 168 -2.22 2.23 -5.15
CA VAL A 168 -3.03 3.08 -6.02
C VAL A 168 -3.48 4.35 -5.31
N GLY A 169 -3.88 4.27 -4.03
CA GLY A 169 -4.31 5.43 -3.25
C GLY A 169 -3.19 6.47 -3.12
N SER A 170 -1.99 6.05 -2.72
CA SER A 170 -0.87 6.97 -2.54
C SER A 170 -0.43 7.66 -3.84
N ILE A 171 -0.57 6.96 -4.98
CA ILE A 171 -0.30 7.57 -6.29
C ILE A 171 -1.40 8.57 -6.67
N ILE A 172 -2.68 8.28 -6.37
CA ILE A 172 -3.79 9.21 -6.61
C ILE A 172 -3.58 10.49 -5.81
N ASP A 173 -3.28 10.39 -4.53
CA ASP A 173 -3.01 11.55 -3.66
C ASP A 173 -1.90 12.44 -4.25
N PHE A 174 -0.82 11.81 -4.73
CA PHE A 174 0.24 12.55 -5.39
C PHE A 174 -0.21 13.19 -6.71
N MET A 175 -0.96 12.48 -7.55
CA MET A 175 -1.48 13.01 -8.83
C MET A 175 -2.43 14.21 -8.66
N GLU A 176 -3.10 14.31 -7.51
CA GLU A 176 -3.99 15.42 -7.15
C GLU A 176 -3.21 16.62 -6.58
N SER A 177 -1.95 16.43 -6.21
CA SER A 177 -1.05 17.52 -5.78
C SER A 177 -0.47 18.29 -6.97
N ASP A 178 0.00 19.51 -6.72
CA ASP A 178 0.70 20.34 -7.73
C ASP A 178 1.93 19.62 -8.34
N GLY A 179 2.59 18.78 -7.55
CA GLY A 179 3.78 18.02 -7.97
C GLY A 179 3.48 16.85 -8.92
N GLY A 180 2.26 16.33 -8.88
CA GLY A 180 1.85 15.11 -9.58
C GLY A 180 1.05 15.31 -10.85
N VAL A 181 0.80 16.56 -11.29
CA VAL A 181 -0.08 16.89 -12.44
C VAL A 181 0.32 16.21 -13.76
N ASP A 182 1.61 15.90 -13.95
CA ASP A 182 2.14 15.24 -15.14
C ASP A 182 2.34 13.74 -14.97
N VAL A 183 1.89 13.16 -13.85
CA VAL A 183 1.95 11.74 -13.56
C VAL A 183 0.67 11.03 -14.02
N ALA A 184 0.80 9.81 -14.47
CA ALA A 184 -0.32 8.94 -14.86
C ALA A 184 -0.01 7.47 -14.53
N PHE A 185 -1.06 6.70 -14.27
CA PHE A 185 -0.94 5.26 -14.19
C PHE A 185 -0.58 4.62 -15.51
N THR A 186 0.17 3.51 -15.42
CA THR A 186 0.43 2.64 -16.57
C THR A 186 0.29 1.16 -16.18
N GLY A 187 0.02 0.31 -17.16
CA GLY A 187 -0.17 -1.12 -16.94
C GLY A 187 -1.37 -1.45 -16.04
N PRO A 188 -1.51 -2.73 -15.66
CA PRO A 188 -2.60 -3.22 -14.81
C PRO A 188 -2.38 -2.86 -13.32
N THR A 189 -3.47 -2.95 -12.54
CA THR A 189 -3.40 -3.00 -11.08
C THR A 189 -3.11 -4.42 -10.64
N PHE A 190 -2.14 -4.60 -9.74
CA PHE A 190 -1.73 -5.87 -9.17
C PHE A 190 -2.33 -6.09 -7.78
N SER A 191 -2.61 -7.36 -7.45
CA SER A 191 -3.05 -7.80 -6.12
C SER A 191 -2.68 -9.26 -5.89
N GLY A 192 -2.77 -9.72 -4.65
CA GLY A 192 -2.46 -11.11 -4.25
C GLY A 192 -0.98 -11.46 -4.37
N GLY A 193 -0.62 -12.71 -4.07
CA GLY A 193 0.77 -13.16 -4.06
C GLY A 193 1.63 -12.32 -3.15
N VAL A 194 2.69 -11.70 -3.69
CA VAL A 194 3.59 -10.84 -2.90
C VAL A 194 2.90 -9.58 -2.35
N PHE A 195 1.77 -9.15 -2.94
CA PHE A 195 1.01 -8.00 -2.48
C PHE A 195 0.09 -8.32 -1.29
N GLY A 196 -0.01 -9.61 -0.90
CA GLY A 196 -0.78 -10.05 0.25
C GLY A 196 -2.30 -10.07 0.02
N ASP A 197 -3.04 -10.23 1.12
CA ASP A 197 -4.49 -10.46 1.15
C ASP A 197 -5.25 -9.26 1.76
N GLY A 198 -4.91 -8.06 1.35
CA GLY A 198 -5.48 -6.82 1.87
C GLY A 198 -4.64 -6.21 3.01
N VAL A 199 -5.17 -5.15 3.62
CA VAL A 199 -4.56 -4.36 4.69
C VAL A 199 -5.16 -4.75 6.03
N GLY A 200 -4.32 -4.93 7.05
CA GLY A 200 -4.74 -5.26 8.41
C GLY A 200 -3.87 -4.59 9.46
N GLY A 201 -4.39 -4.44 10.66
CA GLY A 201 -3.63 -3.99 11.82
C GLY A 201 -2.67 -5.08 12.28
N ALA A 202 -1.40 -4.73 12.55
CA ALA A 202 -0.41 -5.70 13.01
C ALA A 202 -0.13 -5.53 14.51
N VAL A 203 -0.16 -6.63 15.25
CA VAL A 203 0.09 -6.70 16.69
C VAL A 203 1.17 -7.72 17.00
N ARG A 204 1.81 -7.63 18.18
CA ARG A 204 2.74 -8.67 18.65
C ARG A 204 2.04 -10.02 18.77
N LYS A 205 2.79 -11.10 18.65
CA LYS A 205 2.24 -12.48 18.69
C LYS A 205 1.51 -12.80 20.00
N GLU A 206 1.98 -12.25 21.10
CA GLU A 206 1.46 -12.43 22.45
C GLU A 206 0.23 -11.58 22.77
N ASP A 207 -0.01 -10.49 22.06
CA ASP A 207 -1.08 -9.53 22.33
C ASP A 207 -2.43 -10.00 21.74
N THR A 208 -2.88 -11.18 22.16
CA THR A 208 -4.11 -11.79 21.63
C THR A 208 -5.36 -11.06 22.06
N ASP A 209 -5.34 -10.42 23.23
CA ASP A 209 -6.42 -9.60 23.75
C ASP A 209 -6.63 -8.32 22.91
N ILE A 210 -5.54 -7.64 22.54
CA ILE A 210 -5.57 -6.48 21.62
C ILE A 210 -6.11 -6.92 20.26
N LEU A 211 -5.63 -8.05 19.75
CA LEU A 211 -6.08 -8.61 18.47
C LEU A 211 -7.59 -8.88 18.47
N GLU A 212 -8.11 -9.49 19.53
CA GLU A 212 -9.55 -9.80 19.69
C GLU A 212 -10.39 -8.54 19.75
N MET A 213 -9.96 -7.53 20.51
CA MET A 213 -10.66 -6.23 20.61
C MET A 213 -10.76 -5.54 19.24
N TRP A 214 -9.64 -5.44 18.53
CA TRP A 214 -9.63 -4.85 17.20
C TRP A 214 -10.47 -5.63 16.19
N ASN A 215 -10.41 -6.96 16.20
CA ASN A 215 -11.23 -7.78 15.31
C ASN A 215 -12.74 -7.60 15.56
N ALA A 216 -13.15 -7.44 16.82
CA ALA A 216 -14.54 -7.16 17.16
C ALA A 216 -14.99 -5.80 16.61
N ALA A 217 -14.20 -4.74 16.82
CA ALA A 217 -14.49 -3.41 16.29
C ALA A 217 -14.54 -3.38 14.74
N ILE A 218 -13.56 -4.02 14.09
CA ILE A 218 -13.51 -4.15 12.63
C ILE A 218 -14.75 -4.86 12.09
N ALA A 219 -15.18 -5.95 12.74
CA ALA A 219 -16.36 -6.69 12.31
C ALA A 219 -17.65 -5.86 12.42
N GLU A 220 -17.78 -5.03 13.45
CA GLU A 220 -18.90 -4.09 13.60
C GLU A 220 -18.88 -3.01 12.52
N MET A 221 -17.72 -2.37 12.29
CA MET A 221 -17.54 -1.32 11.29
C MET A 221 -17.76 -1.82 9.86
N SER A 222 -17.37 -3.06 9.57
CA SER A 222 -17.64 -3.70 8.28
C SER A 222 -19.14 -3.98 8.12
N LYS A 223 -19.80 -4.46 9.18
CA LYS A 223 -21.21 -4.84 9.17
C LYS A 223 -22.16 -3.65 8.98
N ASP A 224 -21.88 -2.54 9.62
CA ASP A 224 -22.73 -1.34 9.56
C ASP A 224 -22.35 -0.37 8.42
N GLY A 225 -21.26 -0.65 7.69
CA GLY A 225 -20.82 0.11 6.54
C GLY A 225 -19.89 1.26 6.85
N THR A 226 -19.50 1.47 8.11
CA THR A 226 -18.61 2.57 8.52
C THR A 226 -17.26 2.53 7.79
N THR A 227 -16.65 1.34 7.65
CA THR A 227 -15.39 1.19 6.89
C THR A 227 -15.57 1.64 5.43
N ALA A 228 -16.71 1.27 4.81
CA ALA A 228 -17.01 1.67 3.43
C ALA A 228 -17.22 3.19 3.29
N GLU A 229 -17.84 3.83 4.29
CA GLU A 229 -18.03 5.30 4.31
C GLU A 229 -16.67 6.01 4.42
N ILE A 230 -15.82 5.61 5.36
CA ILE A 230 -14.47 6.15 5.53
C ILE A 230 -13.65 6.00 4.24
N THR A 231 -13.65 4.81 3.66
CA THR A 231 -12.86 4.60 2.42
C THR A 231 -13.39 5.41 1.24
N LYS A 232 -14.70 5.60 1.12
CA LYS A 232 -15.30 6.46 0.08
C LYS A 232 -14.96 7.93 0.29
N GLU A 233 -14.95 8.39 1.52
CA GLU A 233 -14.59 9.78 1.84
C GLU A 233 -13.16 10.10 1.41
N TRP A 234 -12.21 9.23 1.79
CA TRP A 234 -10.79 9.48 1.56
C TRP A 234 -10.31 9.09 0.15
N PHE A 235 -10.82 8.00 -0.43
CA PHE A 235 -10.35 7.47 -1.72
C PHE A 235 -11.34 7.70 -2.88
N GLY A 236 -12.48 8.35 -2.64
CA GLY A 236 -13.54 8.53 -3.64
C GLY A 236 -14.19 7.21 -4.10
N ARG A 237 -13.86 6.10 -3.46
CA ARG A 237 -14.33 4.74 -3.79
C ARG A 237 -14.32 3.83 -2.59
N ASP A 238 -15.21 2.83 -2.62
CA ASP A 238 -15.24 1.78 -1.61
C ASP A 238 -14.10 0.78 -1.85
N ILE A 239 -13.19 0.69 -0.90
CA ILE A 239 -12.10 -0.29 -0.85
C ILE A 239 -12.14 -1.12 0.43
N SER A 240 -13.26 -1.11 1.17
CA SER A 240 -13.48 -1.94 2.35
C SER A 240 -13.51 -3.44 2.00
N MET A 241 -13.21 -4.28 2.98
CA MET A 241 -13.24 -5.74 2.89
C MET A 241 -14.39 -6.32 3.70
#